data_609d28c1ce6676302437b692194933fb
#
_entry.id   609d28c1ce6676302437b692194933fb
#
_cell.length_a   1.000
_cell.length_b   1.000
_cell.length_c   1.000
_cell.angle_alpha   90.00
_cell.angle_beta   90.00
_cell.angle_gamma   90.00
#
_symmetry.space_group_name_H-M   'P 1'
#
loop_
_entity.id
_entity.type
_entity.pdbx_description
1 polymer ?
#
loop_
_entity_poly.entity_id
_entity_poly.type
_entity_poly.pdbx_seq_one_letter_code
_entity_poly.pdbx_strand_id
1 'polypeptide(L)'
;GVSGITNIVGVFFVKEYLDLSAVFLAGLGFWAGLPWVLKMPLGHLVDILWKFKSLLVLLGAIVMATSSVIMFGLIQYKVQMLTILNAETWFVISTLLAPIGFVLQDVVADAMTVEAVPKIDENGNEINFNELKSMNVSMQLLGRVSIIFGTLLVSILNLIVFADSSEMTELEKVKAYGDIYLYSLIVPIISISGIFL
;
A
#
# COMPACT_ATOMS: atom_id res chain seq x y z
N GLY A 1 -3.22 3.68 3.15
CA GLY A 1 -3.35 4.22 1.80
C GLY A 1 -3.86 3.19 0.79
N VAL A 2 -2.99 2.62 -0.06
CA VAL A 2 -3.41 1.72 -1.16
C VAL A 2 -4.32 0.59 -0.68
N SER A 3 -3.93 -0.20 0.32
CA SER A 3 -4.74 -1.30 0.84
C SER A 3 -6.10 -0.85 1.36
N GLY A 4 -6.18 0.32 1.97
CA GLY A 4 -7.46 0.88 2.42
C GLY A 4 -8.39 1.24 1.27
N ILE A 5 -7.86 1.87 0.21
CA ILE A 5 -8.62 2.24 -0.99
C ILE A 5 -9.10 0.99 -1.72
N THR A 6 -8.23 0.01 -1.93
CA THR A 6 -8.57 -1.21 -2.66
C THR A 6 -9.53 -2.13 -1.89
N ASN A 7 -9.57 -2.06 -0.55
CA ASN A 7 -10.57 -2.77 0.25
C ASN A 7 -12.00 -2.32 -0.01
N ILE A 8 -12.20 -1.11 -0.58
CA ILE A 8 -13.53 -0.62 -0.97
C ILE A 8 -14.17 -1.55 -2.00
N VAL A 9 -13.38 -2.09 -2.92
CA VAL A 9 -13.87 -3.01 -3.97
C VAL A 9 -14.47 -4.29 -3.37
N GLY A 10 -13.94 -4.72 -2.23
CA GLY A 10 -14.43 -5.89 -1.53
C GLY A 10 -14.06 -7.22 -2.18
N VAL A 11 -13.74 -8.19 -1.33
CA VAL A 11 -13.35 -9.53 -1.77
C VAL A 11 -14.53 -10.25 -2.46
N PHE A 12 -15.75 -9.99 -2.03
CA PHE A 12 -16.94 -10.63 -2.58
C PHE A 12 -17.18 -10.25 -4.05
N PHE A 13 -17.06 -8.95 -4.39
CA PHE A 13 -17.19 -8.50 -5.78
C PHE A 13 -16.13 -9.15 -6.66
N VAL A 14 -14.87 -9.11 -6.23
CA VAL A 14 -13.76 -9.71 -7.02
C VAL A 14 -13.96 -11.20 -7.18
N LYS A 15 -14.39 -11.91 -6.13
CA LYS A 15 -14.69 -13.33 -6.17
C LYS A 15 -15.75 -13.66 -7.21
N GLU A 16 -16.88 -12.99 -7.19
CA GLU A 16 -18.00 -13.22 -8.11
C GLU A 16 -17.66 -12.80 -9.54
N TYR A 17 -17.05 -11.63 -9.70
CA TYR A 17 -16.71 -11.10 -11.02
C TYR A 17 -15.65 -11.92 -11.75
N LEU A 18 -14.65 -12.46 -11.02
CA LEU A 18 -13.58 -13.26 -11.58
C LEU A 18 -13.80 -14.77 -11.47
N ASP A 19 -14.92 -15.19 -10.87
CA ASP A 19 -15.28 -16.62 -10.65
C ASP A 19 -14.22 -17.37 -9.82
N LEU A 20 -13.75 -16.75 -8.71
CA LEU A 20 -12.71 -17.31 -7.85
C LEU A 20 -13.32 -18.11 -6.69
N SER A 21 -12.70 -19.25 -6.34
CA SER A 21 -13.14 -20.06 -5.22
C SER A 21 -12.80 -19.43 -3.86
N ALA A 22 -13.67 -19.63 -2.85
CA ALA A 22 -13.43 -19.14 -1.49
C ALA A 22 -12.17 -19.78 -0.87
N VAL A 23 -11.90 -21.04 -1.17
CA VAL A 23 -10.71 -21.77 -0.68
C VAL A 23 -9.44 -21.15 -1.27
N PHE A 24 -9.45 -20.82 -2.56
CA PHE A 24 -8.34 -20.14 -3.23
C PHE A 24 -8.05 -18.77 -2.56
N LEU A 25 -9.09 -17.95 -2.34
CA LEU A 25 -8.93 -16.64 -1.71
C LEU A 25 -8.43 -16.73 -0.26
N ALA A 26 -8.89 -17.70 0.51
CA ALA A 26 -8.41 -17.92 1.88
C ALA A 26 -6.93 -18.30 1.91
N GLY A 27 -6.50 -19.21 1.02
CA GLY A 27 -5.10 -19.60 0.85
C GLY A 27 -4.24 -18.41 0.41
N LEU A 28 -4.70 -17.61 -0.53
CA LEU A 28 -3.99 -16.44 -1.00
C LEU A 28 -3.82 -15.37 0.09
N GLY A 29 -4.83 -15.18 0.94
CA GLY A 29 -4.75 -14.28 2.10
C GLY A 29 -3.61 -14.64 3.06
N PHE A 30 -3.37 -15.94 3.28
CA PHE A 30 -2.20 -16.41 4.05
C PHE A 30 -0.88 -15.99 3.39
N TRP A 31 -0.72 -16.25 2.10
CA TRP A 31 0.49 -15.89 1.36
C TRP A 31 0.73 -14.38 1.29
N ALA A 32 -0.32 -13.59 1.15
CA ALA A 32 -0.25 -12.12 1.16
C ALA A 32 0.22 -11.56 2.52
N GLY A 33 0.09 -12.32 3.60
CA GLY A 33 0.60 -11.97 4.92
C GLY A 33 2.12 -12.18 5.10
N LEU A 34 2.75 -13.04 4.28
CA LEU A 34 4.17 -13.38 4.44
C LEU A 34 5.14 -12.17 4.33
N PRO A 35 4.95 -11.18 3.45
CA PRO A 35 5.82 -10.02 3.40
C PRO A 35 5.95 -9.28 4.74
N TRP A 36 4.91 -9.29 5.56
CA TRP A 36 4.95 -8.70 6.90
C TRP A 36 5.86 -9.45 7.88
N VAL A 37 5.96 -10.77 7.75
CA VAL A 37 6.90 -11.58 8.53
C VAL A 37 8.34 -11.25 8.17
N LEU A 38 8.58 -10.90 6.90
CA LEU A 38 9.89 -10.51 6.39
C LEU A 38 10.29 -9.06 6.77
N LYS A 39 9.44 -8.31 7.47
CA LYS A 39 9.73 -6.92 7.85
C LYS A 39 11.03 -6.79 8.64
N MET A 40 11.32 -7.70 9.58
CA MET A 40 12.56 -7.69 10.36
C MET A 40 13.83 -7.89 9.51
N PRO A 41 13.97 -8.96 8.71
CA PRO A 41 15.13 -9.12 7.85
C PRO A 41 15.23 -8.03 6.77
N LEU A 42 14.10 -7.51 6.27
CA LEU A 42 14.10 -6.37 5.35
C LEU A 42 14.62 -5.09 6.02
N GLY A 43 14.35 -4.87 7.33
CA GLY A 43 14.93 -3.77 8.09
C GLY A 43 16.46 -3.81 8.06
N HIS A 44 17.04 -4.96 8.33
CA HIS A 44 18.48 -5.13 8.25
C HIS A 44 19.03 -4.91 6.82
N LEU A 45 18.32 -5.37 5.81
CA LEU A 45 18.69 -5.12 4.41
C LEU A 45 18.66 -3.62 4.08
N VAL A 46 17.65 -2.90 4.57
CA VAL A 46 17.53 -1.44 4.39
C VAL A 46 18.70 -0.72 5.07
N ASP A 47 19.13 -1.15 6.27
CA ASP A 47 20.28 -0.58 6.95
C ASP A 47 21.56 -0.73 6.11
N ILE A 48 21.79 -1.90 5.52
CA ILE A 48 22.93 -2.16 4.62
C ILE A 48 22.85 -1.29 3.35
N LEU A 49 21.66 -1.16 2.79
CA LEU A 49 21.40 -0.43 1.55
C LEU A 49 21.00 1.04 1.78
N TRP A 50 21.26 1.59 2.97
CA TRP A 50 20.78 2.93 3.37
C TRP A 50 21.13 4.03 2.37
N LYS A 51 22.30 3.92 1.74
CA LYS A 51 22.74 4.85 0.69
C LYS A 51 21.78 4.91 -0.50
N PHE A 52 20.98 3.86 -0.71
CA PHE A 52 20.03 3.73 -1.80
C PHE A 52 18.56 3.83 -1.33
N LYS A 53 18.30 4.44 -0.18
CA LYS A 53 16.95 4.56 0.42
C LYS A 53 15.90 5.09 -0.58
N SER A 54 16.23 6.11 -1.36
CA SER A 54 15.33 6.65 -2.38
C SER A 54 14.97 5.64 -3.46
N LEU A 55 15.94 4.81 -3.88
CA LEU A 55 15.70 3.73 -4.85
C LEU A 55 14.77 2.66 -4.26
N LEU A 56 14.93 2.32 -2.99
CA LEU A 56 14.06 1.35 -2.30
C LEU A 56 12.62 1.87 -2.21
N VAL A 57 12.42 3.15 -1.89
CA VAL A 57 11.09 3.79 -1.91
C VAL A 57 10.49 3.75 -3.31
N LEU A 58 11.28 4.09 -4.33
CA LEU A 58 10.85 4.04 -5.74
C LEU A 58 10.44 2.63 -6.17
N LEU A 59 11.25 1.62 -5.85
CA LEU A 59 10.95 0.22 -6.14
C LEU A 59 9.64 -0.23 -5.47
N GLY A 60 9.46 0.10 -4.19
CA GLY A 60 8.21 -0.20 -3.47
C GLY A 60 7.00 0.48 -4.11
N ALA A 61 7.14 1.74 -4.53
CA ALA A 61 6.08 2.48 -5.23
C ALA A 61 5.71 1.85 -6.57
N ILE A 62 6.72 1.47 -7.37
CA ILE A 62 6.51 0.81 -8.67
C ILE A 62 5.82 -0.54 -8.49
N VAL A 63 6.22 -1.35 -7.51
CA VAL A 63 5.62 -2.65 -7.23
C VAL A 63 4.15 -2.49 -6.82
N MET A 64 3.82 -1.53 -5.94
CA MET A 64 2.42 -1.23 -5.58
C MET A 64 1.61 -0.72 -6.76
N ALA A 65 2.18 0.20 -7.56
CA ALA A 65 1.51 0.73 -8.73
C ALA A 65 1.21 -0.38 -9.75
N THR A 66 2.16 -1.29 -9.98
CA THR A 66 1.98 -2.44 -10.87
C THR A 66 0.82 -3.32 -10.40
N SER A 67 0.73 -3.61 -9.10
CA SER A 67 -0.42 -4.35 -8.54
C SER A 67 -1.75 -3.66 -8.86
N SER A 68 -1.86 -2.35 -8.62
CA SER A 68 -3.09 -1.60 -8.89
C SER A 68 -3.45 -1.56 -10.37
N VAL A 69 -2.47 -1.41 -11.26
CA VAL A 69 -2.66 -1.43 -12.72
C VAL A 69 -3.12 -2.81 -13.19
N ILE A 70 -2.58 -3.90 -12.66
CA ILE A 70 -3.03 -5.27 -12.97
C ILE A 70 -4.50 -5.43 -12.58
N MET A 71 -4.90 -5.02 -11.37
CA MET A 71 -6.29 -5.13 -10.93
C MET A 71 -7.24 -4.26 -11.74
N PHE A 72 -6.84 -3.03 -12.07
CA PHE A 72 -7.60 -2.17 -12.97
C PHE A 72 -7.82 -2.87 -14.32
N GLY A 73 -6.75 -3.39 -14.93
CA GLY A 73 -6.83 -4.10 -16.20
C GLY A 73 -7.73 -5.33 -16.10
N LEU A 74 -7.62 -6.12 -15.03
CA LEU A 74 -8.41 -7.32 -14.82
C LEU A 74 -9.91 -7.03 -14.67
N ILE A 75 -10.28 -5.87 -14.14
CA ILE A 75 -11.67 -5.46 -13.98
C ILE A 75 -12.21 -4.81 -15.27
N GLN A 76 -11.49 -3.85 -15.85
CA GLN A 76 -11.96 -3.08 -17.01
C GLN A 76 -11.76 -3.78 -18.35
N TYR A 77 -10.69 -4.57 -18.46
CA TYR A 77 -10.26 -5.22 -19.70
C TYR A 77 -10.16 -6.75 -19.54
N LYS A 78 -11.12 -7.34 -18.80
CA LYS A 78 -11.12 -8.77 -18.43
C LYS A 78 -10.84 -9.68 -19.63
N VAL A 79 -11.53 -9.49 -20.76
CA VAL A 79 -11.39 -10.34 -21.94
C VAL A 79 -9.96 -10.32 -22.47
N GLN A 80 -9.36 -9.14 -22.61
CA GLN A 80 -7.99 -8.98 -23.11
C GLN A 80 -6.96 -9.56 -22.12
N MET A 81 -7.13 -9.33 -20.83
CA MET A 81 -6.23 -9.88 -19.81
C MET A 81 -6.26 -11.41 -19.78
N LEU A 82 -7.44 -12.00 -19.95
CA LEU A 82 -7.61 -13.47 -19.97
C LEU A 82 -7.03 -14.15 -21.21
N THR A 83 -6.71 -13.43 -22.29
CA THR A 83 -5.99 -13.99 -23.44
C THR A 83 -4.50 -14.24 -23.13
N ILE A 84 -3.96 -13.57 -22.11
CA ILE A 84 -2.54 -13.66 -21.73
C ILE A 84 -2.35 -14.69 -20.61
N LEU A 85 -3.08 -14.54 -19.52
CA LEU A 85 -3.05 -15.43 -18.35
C LEU A 85 -4.47 -15.58 -17.78
N ASN A 86 -4.73 -16.67 -17.04
CA ASN A 86 -6.01 -16.86 -16.38
C ASN A 86 -6.23 -15.85 -15.23
N ALA A 87 -7.48 -15.68 -14.82
CA ALA A 87 -7.86 -14.72 -13.79
C ALA A 87 -7.17 -14.99 -12.45
N GLU A 88 -7.05 -16.27 -12.05
CA GLU A 88 -6.39 -16.66 -10.82
C GLU A 88 -4.93 -16.21 -10.79
N THR A 89 -4.18 -16.45 -11.88
CA THR A 89 -2.76 -16.07 -11.97
C THR A 89 -2.58 -14.56 -11.88
N TRP A 90 -3.38 -13.78 -12.62
CA TRP A 90 -3.34 -12.31 -12.51
C TRP A 90 -3.65 -11.82 -11.11
N PHE A 91 -4.67 -12.42 -10.49
CA PHE A 91 -5.08 -12.06 -9.14
C PHE A 91 -4.01 -12.40 -8.11
N VAL A 92 -3.36 -13.58 -8.21
CA VAL A 92 -2.20 -13.96 -7.37
C VAL A 92 -1.08 -12.94 -7.48
N ILE A 93 -0.67 -12.63 -8.72
CA ILE A 93 0.42 -11.66 -8.97
C ILE A 93 0.09 -10.33 -8.31
N SER A 94 -1.08 -9.77 -8.57
CA SER A 94 -1.48 -8.49 -8.00
C SER A 94 -1.51 -8.53 -6.47
N THR A 95 -2.18 -9.55 -5.89
CA THR A 95 -2.37 -9.67 -4.43
C THR A 95 -1.06 -9.85 -3.68
N LEU A 96 -0.04 -10.46 -4.29
CA LEU A 96 1.28 -10.61 -3.67
C LEU A 96 2.16 -9.36 -3.88
N LEU A 97 2.08 -8.70 -5.03
CA LEU A 97 2.86 -7.48 -5.30
C LEU A 97 2.51 -6.33 -4.35
N ALA A 98 1.23 -6.12 -4.04
CA ALA A 98 0.78 -5.03 -3.19
C ALA A 98 1.46 -5.02 -1.80
N PRO A 99 1.40 -6.11 -1.00
CA PRO A 99 2.05 -6.13 0.31
C PRO A 99 3.58 -6.12 0.23
N ILE A 100 4.20 -6.70 -0.82
CA ILE A 100 5.65 -6.62 -1.01
C ILE A 100 6.09 -5.16 -1.17
N GLY A 101 5.45 -4.41 -2.06
CA GLY A 101 5.76 -3.00 -2.27
C GLY A 101 5.49 -2.16 -1.04
N PHE A 102 4.39 -2.44 -0.33
CA PHE A 102 4.01 -1.74 0.89
C PHE A 102 5.03 -1.98 2.02
N VAL A 103 5.39 -3.23 2.31
CA VAL A 103 6.35 -3.56 3.37
C VAL A 103 7.72 -2.94 3.10
N LEU A 104 8.15 -2.93 1.84
CA LEU A 104 9.43 -2.30 1.47
C LEU A 104 9.43 -0.81 1.78
N GLN A 105 8.36 -0.08 1.42
CA GLN A 105 8.24 1.35 1.74
C GLN A 105 8.10 1.60 3.25
N ASP A 106 7.34 0.77 3.96
CA ASP A 106 7.10 0.89 5.38
C ASP A 106 8.40 0.73 6.19
N VAL A 107 9.23 -0.25 5.83
CA VAL A 107 10.54 -0.44 6.47
C VAL A 107 11.47 0.75 6.25
N VAL A 108 11.52 1.30 5.03
CA VAL A 108 12.34 2.48 4.74
C VAL A 108 11.81 3.70 5.51
N ALA A 109 10.48 3.90 5.57
CA ALA A 109 9.86 4.98 6.31
C ALA A 109 10.16 4.89 7.82
N ASP A 110 10.08 3.69 8.40
CA ASP A 110 10.44 3.46 9.81
C ASP A 110 11.91 3.85 10.08
N ALA A 111 12.83 3.44 9.22
CA ALA A 111 14.25 3.78 9.34
C ALA A 111 14.50 5.30 9.18
N MET A 112 13.81 5.96 8.24
CA MET A 112 13.89 7.42 8.07
C MET A 112 13.37 8.19 9.28
N THR A 113 12.33 7.72 9.95
CA THR A 113 11.82 8.36 11.17
C THR A 113 12.83 8.34 12.31
N VAL A 114 13.60 7.26 12.43
CA VAL A 114 14.69 7.15 13.42
C VAL A 114 15.86 8.08 13.04
N GLU A 115 16.20 8.17 11.76
CA GLU A 115 17.26 9.07 11.27
C GLU A 115 16.92 10.55 11.47
N ALA A 116 15.63 10.91 11.34
CA ALA A 116 15.17 12.29 11.48
C ALA A 116 15.28 12.86 12.90
N VAL A 117 15.46 12.00 13.91
CA VAL A 117 15.63 12.45 15.30
C VAL A 117 17.09 12.90 15.51
N PRO A 118 17.34 14.19 15.84
CA PRO A 118 18.69 14.69 16.07
C PRO A 118 19.29 14.02 17.31
N LYS A 119 20.59 13.69 17.25
CA LYS A 119 21.34 13.11 18.37
C LYS A 119 22.16 14.16 19.14
N ILE A 120 22.30 15.35 18.54
CA ILE A 120 23.10 16.48 19.05
C ILE A 120 22.20 17.70 19.12
N ASP A 121 22.29 18.47 20.20
CA ASP A 121 21.57 19.72 20.39
C ASP A 121 22.17 20.89 19.56
N GLU A 122 21.52 22.05 19.58
CA GLU A 122 21.99 23.25 18.88
C GLU A 122 23.37 23.77 19.39
N ASN A 123 23.79 23.32 20.56
CA ASN A 123 25.07 23.69 21.17
C ASN A 123 26.20 22.68 20.93
N GLY A 124 25.90 21.60 20.18
CA GLY A 124 26.85 20.55 19.87
C GLY A 124 26.99 19.47 20.95
N ASN A 125 26.14 19.45 21.98
CA ASN A 125 26.16 18.44 23.04
C ASN A 125 25.25 17.26 22.65
N GLU A 126 25.57 16.06 23.14
CA GLU A 126 24.70 14.89 23.00
C GLU A 126 23.38 15.10 23.74
N ILE A 127 22.27 14.85 23.04
CA ILE A 127 20.93 14.94 23.64
C ILE A 127 20.75 13.83 24.67
N ASN A 128 20.19 14.19 25.84
CA ASN A 128 19.92 13.26 26.94
C ASN A 128 19.05 12.09 26.45
N PHE A 129 19.34 10.88 26.93
CA PHE A 129 18.61 9.65 26.58
C PHE A 129 17.09 9.76 26.74
N ASN A 130 16.61 10.40 27.81
CA ASN A 130 15.18 10.57 28.06
C ASN A 130 14.52 11.50 27.03
N GLU A 131 15.20 12.53 26.61
CA GLU A 131 14.76 13.46 25.58
C GLU A 131 14.75 12.80 24.21
N LEU A 132 15.83 12.08 23.86
CA LEU A 132 15.93 11.32 22.63
C LEU A 132 14.81 10.25 22.53
N LYS A 133 14.49 9.57 23.64
CA LYS A 133 13.39 8.64 23.74
C LYS A 133 12.03 9.33 23.50
N SER A 134 11.82 10.51 24.09
CA SER A 134 10.61 11.31 23.91
C SER A 134 10.43 11.74 22.46
N MET A 135 11.49 12.20 21.80
CA MET A 135 11.48 12.57 20.37
C MET A 135 11.11 11.37 19.48
N ASN A 136 11.72 10.21 19.70
CA ASN A 136 11.39 8.99 18.96
C ASN A 136 9.92 8.58 19.15
N VAL A 137 9.40 8.68 20.38
CA VAL A 137 7.97 8.40 20.66
C VAL A 137 7.07 9.39 19.92
N SER A 138 7.42 10.66 19.89
CA SER A 138 6.67 11.71 19.20
C SER A 138 6.62 11.45 17.68
N MET A 139 7.75 11.07 17.07
CA MET A 139 7.80 10.71 15.64
C MET A 139 6.93 9.49 15.32
N GLN A 140 6.96 8.47 16.17
CA GLN A 140 6.08 7.30 16.02
C GLN A 140 4.59 7.65 16.16
N LEU A 141 4.25 8.55 17.09
CA LEU A 141 2.88 9.03 17.26
C LEU A 141 2.40 9.81 16.04
N LEU A 142 3.23 10.68 15.46
CA LEU A 142 2.92 11.38 14.21
C LEU A 142 2.65 10.41 13.07
N GLY A 143 3.46 9.35 12.93
CA GLY A 143 3.24 8.29 11.95
C GLY A 143 1.89 7.61 12.14
N ARG A 144 1.51 7.26 13.38
CA ARG A 144 0.21 6.64 13.69
C ARG A 144 -0.97 7.58 13.41
N VAL A 145 -0.86 8.86 13.77
CA VAL A 145 -1.87 9.87 13.46
C VAL A 145 -2.06 9.99 11.95
N SER A 146 -0.98 9.98 11.18
CA SER A 146 -1.02 10.02 9.71
C SER A 146 -1.73 8.78 9.12
N ILE A 147 -1.54 7.60 9.69
CA ILE A 147 -2.25 6.38 9.29
C ILE A 147 -3.75 6.51 9.54
N ILE A 148 -4.15 6.98 10.74
CA ILE A 148 -5.56 7.19 11.10
C ILE A 148 -6.20 8.21 10.17
N PHE A 149 -5.51 9.33 9.91
CA PHE A 149 -5.98 10.36 8.98
C PHE A 149 -6.15 9.82 7.56
N GLY A 150 -5.18 9.02 7.09
CA GLY A 150 -5.30 8.32 5.79
C GLY A 150 -6.49 7.37 5.73
N THR A 151 -6.80 6.66 6.82
CA THR A 151 -7.98 5.79 6.90
C THR A 151 -9.28 6.61 6.84
N LEU A 152 -9.33 7.75 7.53
CA LEU A 152 -10.48 8.66 7.50
C LEU A 152 -10.73 9.19 6.08
N LEU A 153 -9.68 9.63 5.39
CA LEU A 153 -9.78 10.09 3.99
C LEU A 153 -10.32 9.00 3.07
N VAL A 154 -9.85 7.76 3.22
CA VAL A 154 -10.36 6.61 2.44
C VAL A 154 -11.83 6.33 2.73
N SER A 155 -12.25 6.44 4.01
CA SER A 155 -13.67 6.27 4.38
C SER A 155 -14.57 7.34 3.75
N ILE A 156 -14.10 8.59 3.73
CA ILE A 156 -14.83 9.69 3.06
C ILE A 156 -14.89 9.44 1.54
N LEU A 157 -13.80 9.02 0.92
CA LEU A 157 -13.78 8.68 -0.50
C LEU A 157 -14.81 7.57 -0.81
N ASN A 158 -14.87 6.54 0.04
CA ASN A 158 -15.84 5.46 -0.08
C ASN A 158 -17.28 5.99 -0.04
N LEU A 159 -17.61 6.86 0.91
CA LEU A 159 -18.94 7.47 1.01
C LEU A 159 -19.30 8.27 -0.25
N ILE A 160 -18.34 9.01 -0.82
CA ILE A 160 -18.58 9.82 -2.03
C ILE A 160 -18.77 8.92 -3.27
N VAL A 161 -17.90 7.92 -3.46
CA VAL A 161 -17.93 7.05 -4.66
C VAL A 161 -19.18 6.16 -4.68
N PHE A 162 -19.65 5.72 -3.52
CA PHE A 162 -20.78 4.78 -3.40
C PHE A 162 -22.05 5.41 -2.84
N ALA A 163 -22.15 6.74 -2.79
CA ALA A 163 -23.37 7.43 -2.30
C ALA A 163 -24.63 6.93 -3.00
N ASP A 164 -24.58 6.74 -4.32
CA ASP A 164 -25.71 6.34 -5.15
C ASP A 164 -25.61 4.89 -5.65
N SER A 165 -24.86 4.03 -4.94
CA SER A 165 -24.58 2.66 -5.39
C SER A 165 -25.82 1.77 -5.55
N SER A 166 -26.93 2.10 -4.89
CA SER A 166 -28.23 1.40 -5.04
C SER A 166 -28.88 1.63 -6.39
N GLU A 167 -28.56 2.74 -7.06
CA GLU A 167 -29.12 3.13 -8.37
C GLU A 167 -28.20 2.75 -9.53
N MET A 168 -26.95 2.34 -9.24
CA MET A 168 -25.97 1.97 -10.25
C MET A 168 -26.33 0.65 -10.94
N THR A 169 -26.23 0.65 -12.27
CA THR A 169 -26.25 -0.59 -13.07
C THR A 169 -25.02 -1.44 -12.80
N GLU A 170 -25.06 -2.75 -13.10
CA GLU A 170 -23.90 -3.64 -12.92
C GLU A 170 -22.67 -3.16 -13.70
N LEU A 171 -22.86 -2.59 -14.90
CA LEU A 171 -21.75 -2.05 -15.70
C LEU A 171 -21.11 -0.82 -15.05
N GLU A 172 -21.91 0.07 -14.47
CA GLU A 172 -21.41 1.24 -13.73
C GLU A 172 -20.68 0.84 -12.47
N LYS A 173 -21.15 -0.18 -11.74
CA LYS A 173 -20.42 -0.75 -10.59
C LYS A 173 -19.06 -1.31 -10.99
N VAL A 174 -19.00 -2.12 -12.06
CA VAL A 174 -17.72 -2.66 -12.55
C VAL A 174 -16.75 -1.53 -12.90
N LYS A 175 -17.25 -0.48 -13.58
CA LYS A 175 -16.42 0.68 -13.91
C LYS A 175 -15.94 1.39 -12.65
N ALA A 176 -16.81 1.70 -11.70
CA ALA A 176 -16.47 2.37 -10.45
C ALA A 176 -15.43 1.57 -9.65
N TYR A 177 -15.59 0.26 -9.57
CA TYR A 177 -14.62 -0.61 -8.89
C TYR A 177 -13.24 -0.63 -9.59
N GLY A 178 -13.22 -0.60 -10.93
CA GLY A 178 -11.96 -0.49 -11.66
C GLY A 178 -11.27 0.85 -11.40
N ASP A 179 -12.01 1.94 -11.45
CA ASP A 179 -11.50 3.30 -11.26
C ASP A 179 -10.90 3.49 -9.85
N ILE A 180 -11.39 2.76 -8.83
CA ILE A 180 -10.79 2.76 -7.48
C ILE A 180 -9.32 2.32 -7.52
N TYR A 181 -8.96 1.34 -8.34
CA TYR A 181 -7.57 0.93 -8.50
C TYR A 181 -6.72 2.00 -9.19
N LEU A 182 -7.29 2.79 -10.12
CA LEU A 182 -6.61 3.97 -10.67
C LEU A 182 -6.42 5.06 -9.61
N TYR A 183 -7.44 5.34 -8.81
CA TYR A 183 -7.32 6.32 -7.71
C TYR A 183 -6.28 5.90 -6.68
N SER A 184 -6.11 4.59 -6.46
CA SER A 184 -5.09 4.08 -5.56
C SER A 184 -3.65 4.43 -5.98
N LEU A 185 -3.41 4.73 -7.28
CA LEU A 185 -2.11 5.16 -7.81
C LEU A 185 -1.67 6.53 -7.29
N ILE A 186 -2.58 7.34 -6.74
CA ILE A 186 -2.24 8.59 -6.06
C ILE A 186 -1.23 8.34 -4.93
N VAL A 187 -1.36 7.22 -4.21
CA VAL A 187 -0.50 6.91 -3.07
C VAL A 187 0.96 6.69 -3.47
N PRO A 188 1.29 5.78 -4.42
CA PRO A 188 2.67 5.65 -4.89
C PRO A 188 3.21 6.92 -5.57
N ILE A 189 2.37 7.73 -6.22
CA ILE A 189 2.79 9.02 -6.79
C ILE A 189 3.22 9.99 -5.68
N ILE A 190 2.46 10.10 -4.58
CA ILE A 190 2.84 10.91 -3.41
C ILE A 190 4.14 10.38 -2.80
N SER A 191 4.31 9.05 -2.67
CA SER A 191 5.54 8.45 -2.15
C SER A 191 6.76 8.80 -3.00
N ILE A 192 6.61 8.78 -4.32
CA ILE A 192 7.69 9.15 -5.26
C ILE A 192 8.00 10.64 -5.15
N SER A 193 6.99 11.51 -5.05
CA SER A 193 7.22 12.96 -4.92
C SER A 193 8.01 13.31 -3.66
N GLY A 194 7.84 12.56 -2.57
CA GLY A 194 8.62 12.72 -1.35
C GLY A 194 10.13 12.40 -1.47
N ILE A 195 10.55 11.74 -2.55
CA ILE A 195 11.99 11.50 -2.82
C ILE A 195 12.70 12.78 -3.29
N PHE A 196 11.96 13.70 -3.88
CA PHE A 196 12.50 14.94 -4.48
C PHE A 196 12.41 16.14 -3.53
N LEU A 197 11.79 15.97 -2.34
CA LEU A 197 11.71 16.97 -1.28
C LEU A 197 12.80 16.77 -0.24
#